data_28b5d1b5e49ba122297689646b662b2c
#
_entry.id   28b5d1b5e49ba122297689646b662b2c
#
_cell.length_a   1.000
_cell.length_b   1.000
_cell.length_c   1.000
_cell.angle_alpha   90.00
_cell.angle_beta   90.00
_cell.angle_gamma   90.00
#
_symmetry.space_group_name_H-M   'P 1'
#
loop_
_entity.id
_entity.type
_entity.pdbx_description
1 polymer ?
#
loop_
_entity_poly.entity_id
_entity_poly.type
_entity_poly.pdbx_seq_one_letter_code
_entity_poly.pdbx_strand_id
1 'polypeptide(L)'
;MRFVFEAFRRLHPGLPLLHLHGKQKQTTRLTTFEKFSSSKSALLICTDVAARGLDFPAVDWVIQLDCPEDADTYIHRVGRTARYQSEGKALLFLCPSEEKGMMERWGEKGLEVKKIKIKNSKMGDLRQQMQNFAFREPEVKYLGQRVSPPPPSDPITSSPLRHFCPRLARDPQR
;
A
#
# COMPACT_ATOMS: atom_id res chain seq x y z
N MET A 1 -5.84 3.21 -3.83
CA MET A 1 -6.13 1.79 -3.67
C MET A 1 -6.51 1.10 -5.00
N ARG A 2 -7.58 1.50 -5.74
CA ARG A 2 -7.94 0.86 -7.04
C ARG A 2 -6.78 0.80 -8.04
N PHE A 3 -6.00 1.88 -8.17
CA PHE A 3 -4.80 1.90 -9.02
C PHE A 3 -3.80 0.80 -8.62
N VAL A 4 -3.49 0.68 -7.33
CA VAL A 4 -2.58 -0.35 -6.82
C VAL A 4 -3.11 -1.75 -7.13
N PHE A 5 -4.38 -2.01 -6.89
CA PHE A 5 -5.00 -3.30 -7.20
C PHE A 5 -4.89 -3.64 -8.70
N GLU A 6 -5.23 -2.70 -9.59
CA GLU A 6 -5.16 -2.91 -11.03
C GLU A 6 -3.72 -3.11 -11.53
N ALA A 7 -2.75 -2.41 -10.93
CA ALA A 7 -1.34 -2.61 -11.23
C ALA A 7 -0.86 -4.01 -10.80
N PHE A 8 -1.15 -4.42 -9.56
CA PHE A 8 -0.77 -5.75 -9.07
C PHE A 8 -1.45 -6.88 -9.85
N ARG A 9 -2.71 -6.70 -10.28
CA ARG A 9 -3.40 -7.67 -11.12
C ARG A 9 -2.64 -7.96 -12.42
N ARG A 10 -2.03 -6.94 -13.02
CA ARG A 10 -1.26 -7.04 -14.26
C ARG A 10 0.16 -7.57 -14.06
N LEU A 11 0.68 -7.44 -12.87
CA LEU A 11 1.98 -8.03 -12.51
C LEU A 11 1.91 -9.55 -12.28
N HIS A 12 0.70 -10.12 -12.22
CA HIS A 12 0.46 -11.56 -12.04
C HIS A 12 1.29 -12.17 -10.90
N PRO A 13 1.08 -11.76 -9.63
CA PRO A 13 1.94 -12.18 -8.52
C PRO A 13 1.80 -13.67 -8.14
N GLY A 14 1.02 -14.44 -8.88
CA GLY A 14 0.82 -15.88 -8.62
C GLY A 14 -0.11 -16.19 -7.46
N LEU A 15 -0.76 -15.17 -6.87
CA LEU A 15 -1.71 -15.29 -5.78
C LEU A 15 -3.07 -14.70 -6.18
N PRO A 16 -4.19 -15.24 -5.68
CA PRO A 16 -5.49 -14.60 -5.80
C PRO A 16 -5.45 -13.19 -5.22
N LEU A 17 -5.85 -12.20 -6.02
CA LEU A 17 -5.91 -10.81 -5.61
C LEU A 17 -7.35 -10.43 -5.30
N LEU A 18 -7.56 -9.90 -4.10
CA LEU A 18 -8.84 -9.38 -3.64
C LEU A 18 -8.67 -7.91 -3.25
N HIS A 19 -9.75 -7.15 -3.32
CA HIS A 19 -9.73 -5.76 -2.88
C HIS A 19 -10.96 -5.39 -2.08
N LEU A 20 -10.77 -4.51 -1.08
CA LEU A 20 -11.83 -4.12 -0.16
C LEU A 20 -11.72 -2.62 0.17
N HIS A 21 -12.80 -1.86 -0.06
CA HIS A 21 -12.84 -0.42 0.23
C HIS A 21 -14.25 0.08 0.51
N GLY A 22 -14.36 1.23 1.16
CA GLY A 22 -15.63 1.78 1.63
C GLY A 22 -16.67 2.15 0.55
N LYS A 23 -16.24 2.31 -0.72
CA LYS A 23 -17.18 2.59 -1.84
C LYS A 23 -17.85 1.34 -2.42
N GLN A 24 -17.49 0.15 -1.95
CA GLN A 24 -18.14 -1.10 -2.38
C GLN A 24 -19.46 -1.29 -1.62
N LYS A 25 -20.43 -1.95 -2.28
CA LYS A 25 -21.68 -2.38 -1.65
C LYS A 25 -21.38 -3.36 -0.52
N GLN A 26 -22.18 -3.36 0.53
CA GLN A 26 -21.98 -4.23 1.70
C GLN A 26 -21.94 -5.72 1.32
N THR A 27 -22.82 -6.14 0.40
CA THR A 27 -22.84 -7.53 -0.11
C THR A 27 -21.51 -7.91 -0.76
N THR A 28 -20.94 -7.04 -1.61
CA THR A 28 -19.63 -7.28 -2.24
C THR A 28 -18.52 -7.36 -1.20
N ARG A 29 -18.58 -6.55 -0.14
CA ARG A 29 -17.61 -6.57 0.96
C ARG A 29 -17.65 -7.90 1.71
N LEU A 30 -18.84 -8.39 2.04
CA LEU A 30 -19.04 -9.70 2.70
C LEU A 30 -18.52 -10.84 1.83
N THR A 31 -18.90 -10.88 0.55
CA THR A 31 -18.40 -11.92 -0.37
C THR A 31 -16.88 -11.88 -0.52
N THR A 32 -16.27 -10.69 -0.55
CA THR A 32 -14.81 -10.55 -0.61
C THR A 32 -14.16 -11.04 0.69
N PHE A 33 -14.75 -10.72 1.83
CA PHE A 33 -14.30 -11.19 3.13
C PHE A 33 -14.35 -12.72 3.24
N GLU A 34 -15.47 -13.35 2.85
CA GLU A 34 -15.65 -14.80 2.85
C GLU A 34 -14.63 -15.49 1.95
N LYS A 35 -14.43 -14.98 0.73
CA LYS A 35 -13.41 -15.47 -0.20
C LYS A 35 -12.00 -15.39 0.36
N PHE A 36 -11.67 -14.27 1.03
CA PHE A 36 -10.36 -14.10 1.65
C PHE A 36 -10.17 -15.08 2.79
N SER A 37 -11.15 -15.17 3.70
CA SER A 37 -11.10 -16.02 4.89
C SER A 37 -11.05 -17.52 4.58
N SER A 38 -11.66 -17.95 3.47
CA SER A 38 -11.64 -19.34 3.03
C SER A 38 -10.42 -19.71 2.16
N SER A 39 -9.65 -18.70 1.73
CA SER A 39 -8.50 -18.95 0.85
C SER A 39 -7.28 -19.38 1.66
N LYS A 40 -6.61 -20.45 1.23
CA LYS A 40 -5.32 -20.89 1.81
C LYS A 40 -4.21 -19.86 1.62
N SER A 41 -4.26 -19.13 0.52
CA SER A 41 -3.27 -18.12 0.14
C SER A 41 -3.95 -17.07 -0.73
N ALA A 42 -3.91 -15.80 -0.30
CA ALA A 42 -4.49 -14.69 -1.05
C ALA A 42 -3.86 -13.36 -0.61
N LEU A 43 -3.87 -12.38 -1.51
CA LEU A 43 -3.49 -11.00 -1.20
C LEU A 43 -4.72 -10.11 -1.20
N LEU A 44 -5.02 -9.50 -0.06
CA LEU A 44 -6.10 -8.53 0.09
C LEU A 44 -5.53 -7.11 0.12
N ILE A 45 -5.89 -6.30 -0.87
CA ILE A 45 -5.56 -4.87 -0.91
C ILE A 45 -6.77 -4.10 -0.37
N CYS A 46 -6.61 -3.41 0.76
CA CYS A 46 -7.72 -2.74 1.42
C CYS A 46 -7.37 -1.35 1.94
N THR A 47 -8.40 -0.57 2.28
CA THR A 47 -8.29 0.68 3.04
C THR A 47 -8.69 0.43 4.49
N ASP A 48 -8.33 1.32 5.41
CA ASP A 48 -8.67 1.20 6.84
C ASP A 48 -10.19 1.08 7.10
N VAL A 49 -11.00 1.77 6.30
CA VAL A 49 -12.47 1.70 6.41
C VAL A 49 -12.99 0.27 6.16
N ALA A 50 -12.33 -0.46 5.28
CA ALA A 50 -12.75 -1.82 4.97
C ALA A 50 -12.35 -2.82 6.05
N ALA A 51 -11.27 -2.56 6.75
CA ALA A 51 -10.79 -3.40 7.85
C ALA A 51 -11.61 -3.23 9.15
N ARG A 52 -12.39 -2.14 9.27
CA ARG A 52 -13.26 -1.90 10.43
C ARG A 52 -14.57 -2.68 10.28
N GLY A 53 -15.01 -3.32 11.37
CA GLY A 53 -16.30 -4.03 11.42
C GLY A 53 -16.32 -5.43 10.79
N LEU A 54 -15.20 -5.93 10.30
CA LEU A 54 -15.03 -7.31 9.85
C LEU A 54 -13.93 -7.97 10.69
N ASP A 55 -14.24 -9.14 11.24
CA ASP A 55 -13.26 -9.90 12.01
C ASP A 55 -12.45 -10.81 11.09
N PHE A 56 -11.45 -10.22 10.46
CA PHE A 56 -10.54 -10.98 9.60
C PHE A 56 -9.78 -12.03 10.42
N PRO A 57 -9.58 -13.23 9.85
CA PRO A 57 -8.68 -14.20 10.45
C PRO A 57 -7.27 -13.63 10.57
N ALA A 58 -6.44 -14.22 11.44
CA ALA A 58 -5.04 -13.85 11.50
C ALA A 58 -4.37 -14.06 10.14
N VAL A 59 -3.59 -13.07 9.69
CA VAL A 59 -2.84 -13.12 8.44
C VAL A 59 -1.35 -13.24 8.73
N ASP A 60 -0.59 -13.87 7.86
CA ASP A 60 0.87 -14.03 8.01
C ASP A 60 1.61 -12.70 7.87
N TRP A 61 1.12 -11.83 6.98
CA TRP A 61 1.73 -10.55 6.68
C TRP A 61 0.75 -9.41 6.67
N VAL A 62 1.14 -8.30 7.30
CA VAL A 62 0.51 -6.98 7.12
C VAL A 62 1.52 -6.05 6.46
N ILE A 63 1.20 -5.59 5.26
CA ILE A 63 2.04 -4.65 4.51
C ILE A 63 1.31 -3.31 4.38
N GLN A 64 1.90 -2.26 4.93
CA GLN A 64 1.37 -0.90 4.90
C GLN A 64 2.15 -0.08 3.87
N LEU A 65 1.48 0.38 2.82
CA LEU A 65 2.08 1.15 1.72
C LEU A 65 2.10 2.66 1.98
N ASP A 66 1.37 3.11 2.98
CA ASP A 66 1.23 4.50 3.38
C ASP A 66 1.43 4.64 4.89
N CYS A 67 1.93 5.81 5.29
CA CYS A 67 2.10 6.17 6.69
C CYS A 67 0.73 6.23 7.39
N PRO A 68 0.52 5.54 8.53
CA PRO A 68 -0.69 5.69 9.32
C PRO A 68 -0.76 7.11 9.93
N GLU A 69 -1.97 7.57 10.20
CA GLU A 69 -2.22 8.89 10.79
C GLU A 69 -1.60 9.04 12.19
N ASP A 70 -1.64 7.93 12.96
CA ASP A 70 -1.13 7.85 14.33
C ASP A 70 -0.64 6.44 14.70
N ALA A 71 -0.08 6.31 15.90
CA ALA A 71 0.43 5.03 16.41
C ALA A 71 -0.70 4.03 16.68
N ASP A 72 -1.89 4.46 17.06
CA ASP A 72 -3.02 3.58 17.32
C ASP A 72 -3.53 2.96 16.03
N THR A 73 -3.63 3.73 14.96
CA THR A 73 -3.92 3.22 13.61
C THR A 73 -2.89 2.19 13.15
N TYR A 74 -1.59 2.46 13.41
CA TYR A 74 -0.53 1.47 13.15
C TYR A 74 -0.77 0.17 13.89
N ILE A 75 -1.04 0.25 15.20
CA ILE A 75 -1.31 -0.94 16.05
C ILE A 75 -2.54 -1.71 15.54
N HIS A 76 -3.62 -1.03 15.20
CA HIS A 76 -4.82 -1.65 14.66
C HIS A 76 -4.58 -2.37 13.32
N ARG A 77 -3.74 -1.81 12.45
CA ARG A 77 -3.35 -2.45 11.19
C ARG A 77 -2.50 -3.68 11.46
N VAL A 78 -1.46 -3.56 12.28
CA VAL A 78 -0.58 -4.67 12.64
C VAL A 78 -1.34 -5.76 13.40
N GLY A 79 -2.31 -5.39 14.25
CA GLY A 79 -3.15 -6.32 14.99
C GLY A 79 -4.04 -7.24 14.11
N ARG A 80 -3.90 -7.22 12.78
CA ARG A 80 -4.48 -8.25 11.88
C ARG A 80 -3.58 -9.46 11.76
N THR A 81 -2.31 -9.37 12.17
CA THR A 81 -1.39 -10.52 12.24
C THR A 81 -1.05 -10.86 13.69
N ALA A 82 -0.29 -11.91 13.93
CA ALA A 82 0.15 -12.36 15.27
C ALA A 82 -1.00 -12.52 16.29
N ARG A 83 -2.12 -13.10 15.88
CA ARG A 83 -3.26 -13.36 16.76
C ARG A 83 -3.20 -14.78 17.33
N TYR A 84 -3.76 -14.97 18.52
CA TYR A 84 -3.91 -16.30 19.15
C TYR A 84 -2.61 -17.10 19.24
N GLN A 85 -1.50 -16.46 19.65
CA GLN A 85 -0.17 -17.08 19.79
C GLN A 85 0.50 -17.49 18.46
N SER A 86 -0.04 -17.05 17.31
CA SER A 86 0.64 -17.25 16.03
C SER A 86 1.71 -16.18 15.80
N GLU A 87 2.81 -16.55 15.18
CA GLU A 87 3.80 -15.59 14.69
C GLU A 87 3.20 -14.77 13.54
N GLY A 88 3.52 -13.48 13.48
CA GLY A 88 3.07 -12.61 12.41
C GLY A 88 4.16 -11.62 12.01
N LYS A 89 4.07 -11.13 10.78
CA LYS A 89 5.04 -10.17 10.23
C LYS A 89 4.33 -8.91 9.75
N ALA A 90 4.88 -7.76 10.12
CA ALA A 90 4.41 -6.46 9.67
C ALA A 90 5.52 -5.68 8.99
N LEU A 91 5.19 -5.01 7.89
CA LEU A 91 6.10 -4.14 7.16
C LEU A 91 5.40 -2.82 6.87
N LEU A 92 6.07 -1.71 7.15
CA LEU A 92 5.60 -0.37 6.85
C LEU A 92 6.62 0.35 5.97
N PHE A 93 6.15 0.96 4.91
CA PHE A 93 6.94 1.86 4.07
C PHE A 93 6.67 3.30 4.50
N LEU A 94 7.75 4.04 4.80
CA LEU A 94 7.71 5.44 5.16
C LEU A 94 8.53 6.27 4.17
N CYS A 95 8.01 7.43 3.81
CA CYS A 95 8.82 8.44 3.17
C CYS A 95 9.81 9.06 4.18
N PRO A 96 10.98 9.55 3.74
CA PRO A 96 11.95 10.18 4.66
C PRO A 96 11.38 11.32 5.51
N SER A 97 10.36 12.02 4.99
CA SER A 97 9.66 13.09 5.72
C SER A 97 8.74 12.60 6.83
N GLU A 98 8.31 11.36 6.76
CA GLU A 98 7.35 10.76 7.69
C GLU A 98 8.07 9.99 8.80
N GLU A 99 9.30 9.55 8.54
CA GLU A 99 10.07 8.69 9.43
C GLU A 99 10.22 9.29 10.82
N LYS A 100 10.70 10.54 10.90
CA LYS A 100 10.95 11.21 12.20
C LYS A 100 9.68 11.30 13.05
N GLY A 101 8.59 11.83 12.47
CA GLY A 101 7.33 12.01 13.20
C GLY A 101 6.69 10.70 13.63
N MET A 102 6.83 9.63 12.81
CA MET A 102 6.28 8.33 13.19
C MET A 102 7.13 7.64 14.26
N MET A 103 8.46 7.75 14.21
CA MET A 103 9.36 7.23 15.24
C MET A 103 9.11 7.88 16.62
N GLU A 104 8.86 9.19 16.66
CA GLU A 104 8.49 9.89 17.88
C GLU A 104 7.18 9.35 18.48
N ARG A 105 6.13 9.22 17.66
CA ARG A 105 4.82 8.66 18.08
C ARG A 105 4.91 7.22 18.58
N TRP A 106 5.77 6.39 17.98
CA TRP A 106 6.01 5.03 18.45
C TRP A 106 6.76 5.04 19.78
N GLY A 107 7.75 5.93 19.96
CA GLY A 107 8.47 6.09 21.23
C GLY A 107 7.53 6.44 22.39
N GLU A 108 6.58 7.35 22.16
CA GLU A 108 5.54 7.71 23.16
C GLU A 108 4.67 6.52 23.59
N LYS A 109 4.45 5.55 22.69
CA LYS A 109 3.69 4.32 22.96
C LYS A 109 4.57 3.14 23.40
N GLY A 110 5.87 3.33 23.54
CA GLY A 110 6.82 2.26 23.90
C GLY A 110 6.95 1.17 22.81
N LEU A 111 6.69 1.50 21.55
CA LEU A 111 6.78 0.55 20.44
C LEU A 111 8.20 0.54 19.86
N GLU A 112 8.80 -0.64 19.82
CA GLU A 112 10.08 -0.87 19.17
C GLU A 112 9.87 -1.38 17.75
N VAL A 113 10.29 -0.59 16.76
CA VAL A 113 10.18 -0.94 15.34
C VAL A 113 11.56 -0.99 14.71
N LYS A 114 11.89 -2.14 14.10
CA LYS A 114 13.20 -2.35 13.48
C LYS A 114 13.23 -1.74 12.07
N LYS A 115 14.14 -0.79 11.84
CA LYS A 115 14.39 -0.25 10.50
C LYS A 115 15.13 -1.27 9.63
N ILE A 116 14.58 -1.55 8.46
CA ILE A 116 15.16 -2.45 7.47
C ILE A 116 15.64 -1.62 6.26
N LYS A 117 16.88 -1.86 5.83
CA LYS A 117 17.41 -1.27 4.59
C LYS A 117 17.29 -2.28 3.45
N ILE A 118 16.64 -1.86 2.36
CA ILE A 118 16.56 -2.67 1.15
C ILE A 118 17.80 -2.42 0.30
N LYS A 119 18.46 -3.49 -0.15
CA LYS A 119 19.60 -3.37 -1.07
C LYS A 119 19.10 -2.88 -2.44
N ASN A 120 19.72 -1.84 -2.97
CA ASN A 120 19.36 -1.26 -4.27
C ASN A 120 19.39 -2.29 -5.42
N SER A 121 20.29 -3.29 -5.34
CA SER A 121 20.35 -4.39 -6.31
C SER A 121 19.12 -5.29 -6.36
N LYS A 122 18.28 -5.27 -5.30
CA LYS A 122 17.04 -6.03 -5.23
C LYS A 122 15.80 -5.19 -5.60
N MET A 123 15.99 -3.91 -5.85
CA MET A 123 14.92 -3.01 -6.27
C MET A 123 14.78 -3.08 -7.79
N GLY A 124 13.75 -3.76 -8.27
CA GLY A 124 13.42 -3.74 -9.69
C GLY A 124 12.85 -2.37 -10.11
N ASP A 125 13.18 -1.91 -11.30
CA ASP A 125 12.55 -0.71 -11.86
C ASP A 125 11.16 -1.05 -12.42
N LEU A 126 10.15 -0.85 -11.60
CA LEU A 126 8.75 -1.00 -11.99
C LEU A 126 8.23 0.19 -12.81
N ARG A 127 8.99 1.28 -12.93
CA ARG A 127 8.54 2.51 -13.60
C ARG A 127 8.18 2.25 -15.04
N GLN A 128 9.06 1.56 -15.77
CA GLN A 128 8.84 1.22 -17.17
C GLN A 128 7.60 0.33 -17.34
N GLN A 129 7.41 -0.65 -16.48
CA GLN A 129 6.25 -1.53 -16.52
C GLN A 129 4.95 -0.76 -16.24
N MET A 130 4.95 0.13 -15.24
CA MET A 130 3.80 0.97 -14.90
C MET A 130 3.46 1.96 -16.02
N GLN A 131 4.48 2.53 -16.68
CA GLN A 131 4.29 3.37 -17.86
C GLN A 131 3.65 2.59 -19.01
N ASN A 132 4.14 1.40 -19.28
CA ASN A 132 3.60 0.53 -20.32
C ASN A 132 2.13 0.16 -20.03
N PHE A 133 1.77 -0.13 -18.78
CA PHE A 133 0.38 -0.38 -18.40
C PHE A 133 -0.49 0.86 -18.62
N ALA A 134 -0.03 2.04 -18.19
CA ALA A 134 -0.77 3.28 -18.39
C ALA A 134 -0.92 3.67 -19.88
N PHE A 135 0.06 3.29 -20.72
CA PHE A 135 -0.01 3.52 -22.16
C PHE A 135 -0.99 2.60 -22.86
N ARG A 136 -0.95 1.31 -22.52
CA ARG A 136 -1.78 0.28 -23.17
C ARG A 136 -3.23 0.28 -22.72
N GLU A 137 -3.50 0.71 -21.49
CA GLU A 137 -4.81 0.57 -20.86
C GLU A 137 -5.35 1.90 -20.33
N PRO A 138 -6.37 2.46 -21.00
CA PRO A 138 -6.98 3.75 -20.61
C PRO A 138 -7.49 3.77 -19.17
N GLU A 139 -7.97 2.63 -18.64
CA GLU A 139 -8.44 2.53 -17.26
C GLU A 139 -7.29 2.75 -16.26
N VAL A 140 -6.13 2.13 -16.47
CA VAL A 140 -4.95 2.29 -15.60
C VAL A 140 -4.46 3.73 -15.65
N LYS A 141 -4.40 4.32 -16.86
CA LYS A 141 -4.04 5.72 -17.04
C LYS A 141 -4.98 6.64 -16.26
N TYR A 142 -6.29 6.46 -16.40
CA TYR A 142 -7.29 7.26 -15.71
C TYR A 142 -7.19 7.13 -14.19
N LEU A 143 -7.02 5.91 -13.68
CA LEU A 143 -6.83 5.67 -12.24
C LEU A 143 -5.54 6.32 -11.73
N GLY A 144 -4.45 6.27 -12.50
CA GLY A 144 -3.18 6.92 -12.18
C GLY A 144 -3.31 8.44 -12.10
N GLN A 145 -3.99 9.05 -13.07
CA GLN A 145 -4.25 10.49 -13.08
C GLN A 145 -5.07 10.98 -11.87
N ARG A 146 -6.00 10.17 -11.37
CA ARG A 146 -6.80 10.51 -10.18
C ARG A 146 -6.05 10.39 -8.86
N VAL A 147 -4.96 9.68 -8.83
CA VAL A 147 -4.10 9.54 -7.64
C VAL A 147 -3.08 10.67 -7.56
N SER A 148 -2.65 11.17 -8.72
CA SER A 148 -1.71 12.29 -8.80
C SER A 148 -2.46 13.62 -8.71
N PRO A 149 -1.98 14.61 -7.94
CA PRO A 149 -2.48 15.98 -8.07
C PRO A 149 -2.23 16.45 -9.50
N PRO A 150 -3.04 17.39 -10.03
CA PRO A 150 -2.81 17.96 -11.35
C PRO A 150 -1.38 18.50 -11.43
N PRO A 151 -0.67 18.30 -12.55
CA PRO A 151 0.67 18.83 -12.70
C PRO A 151 0.63 20.36 -12.52
N PRO A 152 1.65 20.95 -11.86
CA PRO A 152 1.81 22.39 -11.92
C PRO A 152 1.84 22.81 -13.40
N SER A 153 1.33 23.98 -13.69
CA SER A 153 1.10 24.53 -15.05
C SER A 153 2.33 24.65 -15.95
N ASP A 154 3.49 24.12 -15.55
CA ASP A 154 4.73 24.12 -16.31
C ASP A 154 4.81 22.90 -17.24
N PRO A 155 4.90 23.10 -18.58
CA PRO A 155 4.86 22.03 -19.57
C PRO A 155 6.09 21.09 -19.58
N ILE A 156 7.15 21.38 -18.83
CA ILE A 156 8.41 20.63 -18.87
C ILE A 156 8.44 19.45 -17.87
N THR A 157 7.46 19.35 -16.95
CA THR A 157 7.48 18.35 -15.88
C THR A 157 6.38 17.30 -15.98
N SER A 158 5.66 17.21 -17.07
CA SER A 158 4.47 16.37 -17.25
C SER A 158 4.74 14.88 -17.49
N SER A 159 5.49 14.22 -16.61
CA SER A 159 5.44 12.75 -16.52
C SER A 159 4.45 12.37 -15.42
N PRO A 160 3.34 11.67 -15.71
CA PRO A 160 2.31 11.34 -14.72
C PRO A 160 2.79 10.46 -13.57
N LEU A 161 4.01 9.94 -13.64
CA LEU A 161 4.59 9.07 -12.61
C LEU A 161 5.52 9.78 -11.62
N ARG A 162 5.87 11.05 -11.85
CA ARG A 162 6.68 11.81 -10.87
C ARG A 162 5.93 12.06 -9.55
N HIS A 163 4.61 12.05 -9.59
CA HIS A 163 3.76 12.32 -8.43
C HIS A 163 3.40 11.08 -7.60
N PHE A 164 3.74 9.88 -8.10
CA PHE A 164 3.52 8.65 -7.33
C PHE A 164 4.55 8.45 -6.21
N CYS A 165 5.72 9.11 -6.33
CA CYS A 165 6.69 9.27 -5.27
C CYS A 165 7.42 10.60 -5.49
N PRO A 166 6.94 11.74 -4.90
CA PRO A 166 7.49 13.08 -5.17
C PRO A 166 8.95 13.27 -4.75
N ARG A 167 9.59 12.27 -4.18
CA ARG A 167 10.93 12.38 -3.59
C ARG A 167 11.96 11.38 -4.10
N LEU A 168 11.76 10.79 -5.28
CA LEU A 168 12.85 10.19 -6.05
C LEU A 168 13.49 11.19 -7.02
N ALA A 169 13.08 12.46 -7.01
CA ALA A 169 13.83 13.54 -7.61
C ALA A 169 15.11 13.71 -6.78
N ARG A 170 16.24 13.30 -7.33
CA ARG A 170 17.57 13.55 -6.78
C ARG A 170 17.68 15.04 -6.45
N ASP A 171 18.08 15.33 -5.23
CA ASP A 171 18.65 16.62 -4.85
C ASP A 171 19.87 16.85 -5.77
N PRO A 172 19.93 17.91 -6.58
CA PRO A 172 21.06 18.15 -7.46
C PRO A 172 22.33 18.64 -6.73
N GLN A 173 22.35 18.61 -5.38
CA GLN A 173 23.51 19.05 -4.59
C GLN A 173 23.88 18.01 -3.51
N ARG A 174 24.23 16.78 -3.96
CA ARG A 174 25.18 15.90 -3.24
C ARG A 174 25.68 14.81 -4.16
#